data_ec3a6e55a33e283190dd72e7598ad552
#
_entry.id   ec3a6e55a33e283190dd72e7598ad552
#
_cell.length_a   1.000
_cell.length_b   1.000
_cell.length_c   1.000
_cell.angle_alpha   90.00
_cell.angle_beta   90.00
_cell.angle_gamma   90.00
#
_symmetry.space_group_name_H-M   'P 1'
#
loop_
_entity.id
_entity.type
_entity.pdbx_description
1 polymer ?
#
loop_
_entity_poly.entity_id
_entity_poly.type
_entity_poly.pdbx_seq_one_letter_code
_entity_poly.pdbx_strand_id
1 'polypeptide(L)'
;EAIPRDPSHPLSKRHYIIDAATYAPLLSRIYDNAGNLWKISIAAASSSALHRPESRAWQGLMTEAVGMIDLQAEHCTTLQLKSRIAITPLRNRQFTTQHMRSQGR
;
A
#
# COMPACT_ATOMS: atom_id res chain seq x y z
N GLU A 1 -6.33 -12.55 8.93
CA GLU A 1 -7.01 -13.01 7.71
C GLU A 1 -8.12 -12.03 7.33
N ALA A 2 -8.29 -11.76 6.05
CA ALA A 2 -9.39 -10.96 5.50
C ALA A 2 -10.15 -11.80 4.46
N ILE A 3 -11.47 -11.85 4.62
CA ILE A 3 -12.39 -12.58 3.74
C ILE A 3 -13.37 -11.56 3.16
N PRO A 4 -13.56 -11.51 1.82
CA PRO A 4 -14.56 -10.64 1.21
C PRO A 4 -15.98 -11.01 1.67
N ARG A 5 -16.85 -10.00 1.83
CA ARG A 5 -18.25 -10.22 2.14
C ARG A 5 -19.07 -10.62 0.91
N ASP A 6 -18.64 -10.17 -0.26
CA ASP A 6 -19.31 -10.47 -1.53
C ASP A 6 -18.80 -11.81 -2.07
N PRO A 7 -19.66 -12.83 -2.23
CA PRO A 7 -19.26 -14.12 -2.76
C PRO A 7 -18.84 -14.08 -4.25
N SER A 8 -19.21 -13.03 -4.98
CA SER A 8 -18.77 -12.82 -6.36
C SER A 8 -17.37 -12.22 -6.49
N HIS A 9 -16.74 -11.86 -5.36
CA HIS A 9 -15.40 -11.29 -5.36
C HIS A 9 -14.37 -12.30 -5.91
N PRO A 10 -13.43 -11.89 -6.78
CA PRO A 10 -12.48 -12.80 -7.43
C PRO A 10 -11.47 -13.46 -6.48
N LEU A 11 -11.38 -12.98 -5.23
CA LEU A 11 -10.48 -13.51 -4.22
C LEU A 11 -11.28 -14.16 -3.09
N SER A 12 -10.88 -15.35 -2.66
CA SER A 12 -11.53 -16.02 -1.53
C SER A 12 -11.06 -15.48 -0.18
N LYS A 13 -9.77 -15.19 -0.05
CA LYS A 13 -9.18 -14.67 1.19
C LYS A 13 -7.81 -14.02 0.96
N ARG A 14 -7.39 -13.22 1.95
CA ARG A 14 -6.02 -12.70 2.07
C ARG A 14 -5.47 -12.97 3.46
N HIS A 15 -4.24 -13.42 3.54
CA HIS A 15 -3.47 -13.46 4.78
C HIS A 15 -2.47 -12.31 4.77
N TYR A 16 -2.48 -11.48 5.80
CA TYR A 16 -1.51 -10.40 5.98
C TYR A 16 -0.51 -10.75 7.07
N ILE A 17 0.74 -10.45 6.83
CA ILE A 17 1.77 -10.32 7.86
C ILE A 17 1.94 -8.84 8.11
N ILE A 18 1.66 -8.42 9.33
CA ILE A 18 1.62 -7.02 9.76
C ILE A 18 2.68 -6.84 10.83
N ASP A 19 3.48 -5.78 10.71
CA ASP A 19 4.41 -5.40 11.75
C ASP A 19 3.68 -4.99 13.03
N ALA A 20 4.04 -5.58 14.16
CA ALA A 20 3.32 -5.38 15.43
C ALA A 20 3.53 -3.97 16.03
N ALA A 21 4.64 -3.31 15.70
CA ALA A 21 4.95 -1.99 16.22
C ALA A 21 4.33 -0.86 15.40
N THR A 22 4.29 -1.01 14.08
CA THR A 22 3.87 0.04 13.16
C THR A 22 2.54 -0.23 12.48
N TYR A 23 2.01 -1.46 12.61
CA TYR A 23 0.82 -1.97 11.92
C TYR A 23 0.94 -1.94 10.38
N ALA A 24 2.16 -1.82 9.85
CA ALA A 24 2.40 -1.86 8.41
C ALA A 24 2.15 -3.27 7.86
N PRO A 25 1.35 -3.44 6.80
CA PRO A 25 1.25 -4.70 6.10
C PRO A 25 2.53 -4.92 5.26
N LEU A 26 3.37 -5.87 5.66
CA LEU A 26 4.65 -6.14 5.01
C LEU A 26 4.54 -7.19 3.91
N LEU A 27 3.67 -8.19 4.12
CA LEU A 27 3.44 -9.26 3.15
C LEU A 27 1.97 -9.64 3.13
N SER A 28 1.44 -9.95 1.97
CA SER A 28 0.13 -10.59 1.85
C SER A 28 0.17 -11.78 0.91
N ARG A 29 -0.54 -12.84 1.29
CA ARG A 29 -0.85 -13.99 0.46
C ARG A 29 -2.30 -13.89 0.03
N ILE A 30 -2.54 -13.99 -1.26
CA ILE A 30 -3.84 -13.77 -1.89
C ILE A 30 -4.27 -15.10 -2.54
N TYR A 31 -5.47 -15.55 -2.22
CA TYR A 31 -6.00 -16.83 -2.68
C TYR A 31 -7.17 -16.62 -3.63
N ASP A 32 -7.25 -17.45 -4.67
CA ASP A 32 -8.36 -17.51 -5.60
C ASP A 32 -9.59 -18.19 -4.98
N ASN A 33 -10.71 -18.24 -5.72
CA ASN A 33 -11.94 -18.86 -5.24
C ASN A 33 -11.87 -20.39 -5.14
N ALA A 34 -10.88 -21.02 -5.77
CA ALA A 34 -10.60 -22.45 -5.59
C ALA A 34 -9.74 -22.74 -4.34
N GLY A 35 -9.29 -21.70 -3.64
CA GLY A 35 -8.45 -21.81 -2.45
C GLY A 35 -6.96 -21.93 -2.75
N ASN A 36 -6.54 -21.80 -4.00
CA ASN A 36 -5.13 -21.86 -4.38
C ASN A 36 -4.45 -20.52 -4.12
N LEU A 37 -3.17 -20.56 -3.75
CA LEU A 37 -2.35 -19.36 -3.65
C LEU A 37 -2.15 -18.76 -5.05
N TRP A 38 -2.70 -17.58 -5.26
CA TRP A 38 -2.65 -16.88 -6.54
C TRP A 38 -1.54 -15.85 -6.59
N LYS A 39 -1.55 -14.92 -5.62
CA LYS A 39 -0.59 -13.81 -5.62
C LYS A 39 0.08 -13.63 -4.27
N ILE A 40 1.31 -13.13 -4.32
CA ILE A 40 2.04 -12.68 -3.14
C ILE A 40 2.37 -11.20 -3.33
N SER A 41 2.03 -10.36 -2.36
CA SER A 41 2.43 -8.96 -2.33
C SER A 41 3.41 -8.74 -1.19
N ILE A 42 4.49 -8.04 -1.48
CA ILE A 42 5.53 -7.66 -0.52
C ILE A 42 5.64 -6.14 -0.55
N ALA A 43 5.61 -5.50 0.62
CA ALA A 43 5.80 -4.07 0.75
C ALA A 43 7.04 -3.79 1.60
N ALA A 44 7.91 -2.91 1.10
CA ALA A 44 8.97 -2.32 1.88
C ALA A 44 8.49 -0.98 2.42
N ALA A 45 8.53 -0.81 3.73
CA ALA A 45 8.12 0.42 4.40
C ALA A 45 9.27 0.97 5.24
N SER A 46 9.37 2.29 5.29
CA SER A 46 10.27 3.00 6.18
C SER A 46 9.50 3.80 7.22
N SER A 47 10.08 3.99 8.38
CA SER A 47 9.55 4.85 9.44
C SER A 47 10.38 6.11 9.53
N SER A 48 9.74 7.27 9.65
CA SER A 48 10.42 8.55 9.85
C SER A 48 11.31 8.55 11.11
N ALA A 49 10.91 7.82 12.15
CA ALA A 49 11.68 7.68 13.38
C ALA A 49 13.03 6.98 13.19
N LEU A 50 13.12 6.05 12.21
CA LEU A 50 14.34 5.30 11.91
C LEU A 50 15.23 5.99 10.87
N HIS A 51 14.64 6.64 9.89
CA HIS A 51 15.39 7.19 8.76
C HIS A 51 15.74 8.68 8.85
N ARG A 52 14.97 9.45 9.60
CA ARG A 52 15.18 10.90 9.79
C ARG A 52 14.76 11.33 11.17
N PRO A 53 15.51 10.97 12.22
CA PRO A 53 15.21 11.34 13.60
C PRO A 53 15.20 12.86 13.83
N GLU A 54 15.85 13.63 12.94
CA GLU A 54 15.90 15.10 12.99
C GLU A 54 14.62 15.76 12.47
N SER A 55 13.86 15.05 11.64
CA SER A 55 12.60 15.55 11.07
C SER A 55 11.45 15.37 12.06
N ARG A 56 11.36 16.25 13.05
CA ARG A 56 10.24 16.27 14.01
C ARG A 56 8.90 16.69 13.39
N ALA A 57 8.91 17.12 12.13
CA ALA A 57 7.72 17.67 11.46
C ALA A 57 6.74 16.59 10.98
N TRP A 58 7.16 15.31 10.94
CA TRP A 58 6.30 14.24 10.44
C TRP A 58 6.62 12.91 11.14
N GLN A 59 5.58 12.23 11.60
CA GLN A 59 5.67 10.88 12.15
C GLN A 59 4.74 9.97 11.36
N GLY A 60 5.27 8.89 10.81
CA GLY A 60 4.46 7.93 10.07
C GLY A 60 5.29 6.91 9.29
N LEU A 61 4.58 6.12 8.52
CA LEU A 61 5.13 5.12 7.61
C LEU A 61 5.09 5.63 6.19
N MET A 62 6.15 5.32 5.45
CA MET A 62 6.23 5.52 4.01
C MET A 62 6.44 4.18 3.32
N THR A 63 5.66 3.89 2.32
CA THR A 63 5.92 2.76 1.44
C THR A 63 7.00 3.17 0.44
N GLU A 64 8.12 2.43 0.43
CA GLU A 64 9.27 2.69 -0.44
C GLU A 64 9.22 1.84 -1.71
N ALA A 65 8.73 0.62 -1.58
CA ALA A 65 8.58 -0.30 -2.72
C ALA A 65 7.44 -1.28 -2.49
N VAL A 66 6.86 -1.74 -3.57
CA VAL A 66 5.86 -2.83 -3.57
C VAL A 66 6.23 -3.81 -4.67
N GLY A 67 6.28 -5.09 -4.33
CA GLY A 67 6.39 -6.19 -5.28
C GLY A 67 5.10 -7.00 -5.29
N MET A 68 4.66 -7.41 -6.47
CA MET A 68 3.55 -8.33 -6.66
C MET A 68 3.99 -9.49 -7.53
N ILE A 69 3.86 -10.70 -7.03
CA ILE A 69 4.16 -11.94 -7.74
C ILE A 69 2.82 -12.61 -8.04
N ASP A 70 2.53 -12.85 -9.31
CA ASP A 70 1.40 -13.65 -9.76
C ASP A 70 1.91 -15.06 -10.09
N LEU A 71 1.53 -16.02 -9.27
CA LEU A 71 2.02 -17.41 -9.39
C LEU A 71 1.34 -18.18 -10.50
N GLN A 72 0.12 -17.79 -10.89
CA GLN A 72 -0.62 -18.44 -11.96
C GLN A 72 -0.21 -17.91 -13.34
N ALA A 73 0.14 -16.63 -13.42
CA ALA A 73 0.62 -16.00 -14.65
C ALA A 73 2.14 -16.03 -14.79
N GLU A 74 2.88 -16.53 -13.78
CA GLU A 74 4.36 -16.54 -13.73
C GLU A 74 4.94 -15.14 -13.98
N HIS A 75 4.29 -14.11 -13.40
CA HIS A 75 4.63 -12.71 -13.64
C HIS A 75 4.95 -11.99 -12.32
N CYS A 76 5.93 -11.09 -12.39
CA CYS A 76 6.31 -10.24 -11.26
C CYS A 76 6.28 -8.77 -11.67
N THR A 77 5.69 -7.94 -10.81
CA THR A 77 5.69 -6.48 -10.95
C THR A 77 6.35 -5.86 -9.73
N THR A 78 7.30 -4.98 -9.95
CA THR A 78 7.95 -4.22 -8.88
C THR A 78 7.73 -2.73 -9.11
N LEU A 79 7.29 -2.03 -8.06
CA LEU A 79 7.10 -0.60 -8.03
C LEU A 79 8.03 -0.01 -6.98
N GLN A 80 8.90 0.92 -7.38
CA GLN A 80 9.68 1.75 -6.47
C GLN A 80 9.03 3.12 -6.36
N LEU A 81 8.85 3.60 -5.15
CA LEU A 81 8.17 4.85 -4.86
C LEU A 81 9.16 5.90 -4.40
N LYS A 82 9.08 7.08 -5.03
CA LYS A 82 9.71 8.29 -4.51
C LYS A 82 8.62 9.16 -3.92
N SER A 83 8.59 9.25 -2.60
CA SER A 83 7.61 10.05 -1.90
C SER A 83 8.20 11.37 -1.43
N ARG A 84 7.41 12.43 -1.50
CA ARG A 84 7.75 13.73 -0.95
C ARG A 84 6.67 14.14 0.03
N ILE A 85 7.07 14.44 1.26
CA ILE A 85 6.15 14.94 2.28
C ILE A 85 6.01 16.44 2.07
N ALA A 86 4.78 16.92 1.91
CA ALA A 86 4.51 18.35 1.81
C ALA A 86 4.77 19.01 3.18
N ILE A 87 5.78 19.87 3.23
CA ILE A 87 6.15 20.65 4.41
C ILE A 87 5.21 21.85 4.57
N THR A 88 4.62 22.33 3.47
CA THR A 88 3.67 23.44 3.47
C THR A 88 2.25 22.94 3.62
N PRO A 89 1.43 23.56 4.51
CA PRO A 89 0.03 23.20 4.64
C PRO A 89 -0.72 23.34 3.32
N LEU A 90 -1.46 22.29 2.96
CA LEU A 90 -2.35 22.34 1.80
C LEU A 90 -3.51 23.31 2.08
N ARG A 91 -3.85 24.12 1.09
CA ARG A 91 -4.98 25.06 1.23
C ARG A 91 -6.29 24.32 0.94
N ASN A 92 -7.36 24.67 1.66
CA ASN A 92 -8.68 24.05 1.50
C ASN A 92 -9.20 24.04 0.05
N ARG A 93 -8.85 25.06 -0.75
CA ARG A 93 -9.20 25.12 -2.18
C ARG A 93 -8.68 23.93 -3.00
N GLN A 94 -7.61 23.25 -2.55
CA GLN A 94 -7.03 22.10 -3.25
C GLN A 94 -7.89 20.84 -3.11
N PHE A 95 -8.79 20.81 -2.14
CA PHE A 95 -9.71 19.70 -1.88
C PHE A 95 -11.10 19.92 -2.49
N THR A 96 -11.22 20.81 -3.48
CA THR A 96 -12.47 21.04 -4.20
C THR A 96 -12.55 20.19 -5.46
N THR A 97 -13.76 19.79 -5.84
CA THR A 97 -14.01 19.05 -7.09
C THR A 97 -13.57 19.82 -8.33
N GLN A 98 -13.65 21.15 -8.28
CA GLN A 98 -13.18 22.04 -9.37
C GLN A 98 -11.65 21.95 -9.52
N HIS A 99 -10.90 21.95 -8.41
CA HIS A 99 -9.46 21.82 -8.45
C HIS A 99 -9.04 20.42 -8.96
N MET A 100 -9.69 19.36 -8.48
CA MET A 100 -9.42 18.00 -8.96
C MET A 100 -9.65 17.84 -10.46
N ARG A 101 -10.74 18.43 -11.00
CA ARG A 101 -11.01 18.43 -12.46
C ARG A 101 -9.95 19.18 -13.25
N SER A 102 -9.38 20.26 -12.73
CA SER A 102 -8.32 21.03 -13.40
C SER A 102 -6.98 20.30 -13.44
N GLN A 103 -6.71 19.41 -12.48
CA GLN A 103 -5.46 18.63 -12.41
C GLN A 103 -5.54 17.29 -13.17
N GLY A 104 -6.75 16.82 -13.47
CA GLY A 104 -7.01 15.55 -14.16
C GLY A 104 -7.00 15.62 -15.69
N ARG A 105 -6.42 16.65 -16.29
CA ARG A 105 -6.32 16.82 -17.76
C ARG A 105 -4.94 16.45 -18.25
#